data_4c11ee107de083f22fd9c314e38e43e4
#
_entry.id   4c11ee107de083f22fd9c314e38e43e4
#
_cell.length_a   1.000
_cell.length_b   1.000
_cell.length_c   1.000
_cell.angle_alpha   90.00
_cell.angle_beta   90.00
_cell.angle_gamma   90.00
#
_symmetry.space_group_name_H-M   'P 1'
#
loop_
_entity.id
_entity.type
_entity.pdbx_description
1 polymer ?
#
loop_
_entity_poly.entity_id
_entity_poly.type
_entity_poly.pdbx_seq_one_letter_code
_entity_poly.pdbx_strand_id
1 'polypeptide(L)'
;MRIRIPGTRSRASSPPPRRTRSPGIPIFGLLNFIASHKPTKQQPDTFHPFSRLPTELRLKIWQLSLPSPRLVSVQCGVDISAFARPPADSPEYTGCTSPTRIPVSLQVCTESRAEALKSYQPSLGFFRGDGLVYFNYDIDILYFGPREGFMAADSQFHTCMMLCEPSELARVRRLAVNEALFRLVGDTYEFMSATRFTLEMLRQVSQRMKGLEELILVPWDEEMVEEGLVRARLTKQMKSALQSMRTDVDPTWQAPPWRIIPLKELPSMID
;
A
#
# COMPACT_ATOMS: atom_id res chain seq x y z
N MET A 1 -55.77 -30.45 -3.35
CA MET A 1 -56.12 -29.17 -2.73
C MET A 1 -55.37 -28.08 -3.48
N ARG A 2 -56.06 -27.37 -4.42
CA ARG A 2 -55.49 -26.36 -5.29
C ARG A 2 -55.73 -24.98 -4.67
N ILE A 3 -54.68 -24.24 -4.33
CA ILE A 3 -54.79 -22.88 -3.83
C ILE A 3 -54.74 -21.93 -5.03
N ARG A 4 -55.81 -21.15 -5.22
CA ARG A 4 -55.90 -20.05 -6.20
C ARG A 4 -55.26 -18.80 -5.63
N ILE A 5 -54.42 -18.15 -6.42
CA ILE A 5 -53.83 -16.82 -6.14
C ILE A 5 -54.69 -15.77 -6.86
N PRO A 6 -55.15 -14.69 -6.20
CA PRO A 6 -55.91 -13.62 -6.85
C PRO A 6 -55.01 -12.66 -7.63
N GLY A 7 -55.52 -12.24 -8.79
CA GLY A 7 -54.82 -11.37 -9.72
C GLY A 7 -54.65 -9.93 -9.23
N THR A 8 -53.51 -9.36 -9.56
CA THR A 8 -53.16 -7.95 -9.36
C THR A 8 -53.73 -7.08 -10.49
N ARG A 9 -54.52 -6.08 -10.09
CA ARG A 9 -55.07 -5.04 -10.98
C ARG A 9 -53.97 -4.12 -11.47
N SER A 10 -53.90 -3.94 -12.79
CA SER A 10 -53.14 -2.92 -13.48
C SER A 10 -53.65 -1.51 -13.14
N ARG A 11 -52.75 -0.66 -12.69
CA ARG A 11 -52.97 0.76 -12.43
C ARG A 11 -52.61 1.56 -13.68
N ALA A 12 -53.59 2.25 -14.25
CA ALA A 12 -53.43 3.13 -15.40
C ALA A 12 -52.47 4.28 -15.12
N SER A 13 -51.55 4.54 -16.06
CA SER A 13 -50.63 5.64 -16.04
C SER A 13 -51.28 6.95 -16.50
N SER A 14 -51.19 7.99 -15.66
CA SER A 14 -51.61 9.35 -16.00
C SER A 14 -50.57 10.02 -16.93
N PRO A 15 -50.98 10.88 -17.88
CA PRO A 15 -50.05 11.59 -18.78
C PRO A 15 -49.31 12.75 -18.06
N PRO A 16 -48.11 13.13 -18.50
CA PRO A 16 -47.32 14.19 -17.87
C PRO A 16 -47.88 15.59 -18.21
N PRO A 17 -47.69 16.58 -17.33
CA PRO A 17 -48.20 17.94 -17.53
C PRO A 17 -47.44 18.67 -18.68
N ARG A 18 -48.21 19.42 -19.50
CA ARG A 18 -47.71 20.30 -20.58
C ARG A 18 -46.86 21.43 -20.00
N ARG A 19 -45.66 21.55 -20.47
CA ARG A 19 -44.77 22.71 -20.22
C ARG A 19 -45.31 23.91 -20.96
N THR A 20 -45.64 24.98 -20.24
CA THR A 20 -45.91 26.33 -20.74
C THR A 20 -44.56 26.96 -21.14
N ARG A 21 -44.48 27.45 -22.39
CA ARG A 21 -43.37 28.24 -22.90
C ARG A 21 -43.42 29.65 -22.31
N SER A 22 -42.34 30.04 -21.60
CA SER A 22 -42.06 31.44 -21.27
C SER A 22 -41.46 32.18 -22.49
N PRO A 23 -41.72 33.48 -22.68
CA PRO A 23 -41.24 34.24 -23.83
C PRO A 23 -39.72 34.46 -23.74
N GLY A 24 -39.03 34.19 -24.85
CA GLY A 24 -37.60 34.35 -24.99
C GLY A 24 -37.16 35.79 -24.95
N ILE A 25 -36.11 36.02 -24.16
CA ILE A 25 -35.30 37.23 -24.18
C ILE A 25 -34.30 37.07 -25.34
N PRO A 26 -34.12 38.05 -26.25
CA PRO A 26 -33.18 37.91 -27.35
C PRO A 26 -31.73 38.06 -26.85
N ILE A 27 -31.01 36.96 -26.82
CA ILE A 27 -29.55 36.94 -26.54
C ILE A 27 -28.83 37.16 -27.89
N PHE A 28 -28.91 38.37 -28.42
CA PHE A 28 -27.99 38.87 -29.45
C PHE A 28 -27.08 39.88 -28.77
N GLY A 29 -25.90 39.47 -28.39
CA GLY A 29 -24.91 40.40 -27.84
C GLY A 29 -23.78 39.81 -27.01
N LEU A 30 -23.79 38.51 -26.73
CA LEU A 30 -22.75 37.91 -25.84
C LEU A 30 -21.88 36.82 -26.51
N LEU A 31 -21.96 36.68 -27.84
CA LEU A 31 -21.22 35.62 -28.56
C LEU A 31 -19.87 36.06 -29.13
N ASN A 32 -19.45 37.30 -28.92
CA ASN A 32 -18.17 37.78 -29.46
C ASN A 32 -17.04 37.94 -28.44
N PHE A 33 -17.20 37.48 -27.20
CA PHE A 33 -16.15 37.61 -26.18
C PHE A 33 -15.52 36.29 -25.70
N ILE A 34 -15.93 35.13 -26.24
CA ILE A 34 -15.38 33.81 -25.87
C ILE A 34 -14.56 33.15 -27.00
N ALA A 35 -14.18 33.92 -28.02
CA ALA A 35 -13.44 33.38 -29.15
C ALA A 35 -11.97 33.87 -29.19
N SER A 36 -11.21 33.76 -28.09
CA SER A 36 -9.76 34.03 -28.16
C SER A 36 -8.93 33.44 -27.03
N HIS A 37 -9.36 32.34 -26.38
CA HIS A 37 -8.44 31.55 -25.59
C HIS A 37 -8.57 30.08 -26.00
N LYS A 38 -7.96 29.74 -27.15
CA LYS A 38 -7.54 28.35 -27.36
C LYS A 38 -6.57 28.02 -26.21
N PRO A 39 -6.82 26.97 -25.38
CA PRO A 39 -5.79 26.51 -24.48
C PRO A 39 -4.63 26.07 -25.37
N THR A 40 -3.57 26.88 -25.40
CA THR A 40 -2.27 26.44 -25.91
C THR A 40 -1.94 25.20 -25.09
N LYS A 41 -2.01 24.01 -25.71
CA LYS A 41 -1.39 22.82 -25.16
C LYS A 41 0.08 23.20 -24.99
N GLN A 42 0.46 23.57 -23.78
CA GLN A 42 1.87 23.64 -23.43
C GLN A 42 2.40 22.22 -23.68
N GLN A 43 3.10 22.06 -24.80
CA GLN A 43 3.93 20.89 -25.00
C GLN A 43 4.87 20.87 -23.78
N PRO A 44 4.99 19.74 -23.07
CA PRO A 44 5.95 19.65 -21.98
C PRO A 44 7.31 20.03 -22.56
N ASP A 45 7.99 20.96 -21.86
CA ASP A 45 9.32 21.39 -22.24
C ASP A 45 10.24 20.18 -22.29
N THR A 46 10.41 19.62 -23.49
CA THR A 46 11.30 18.49 -23.72
C THR A 46 12.74 19.02 -23.74
N PHE A 47 13.55 18.54 -22.80
CA PHE A 47 14.96 18.86 -22.79
C PHE A 47 15.69 18.09 -23.90
N HIS A 48 15.59 18.58 -25.11
CA HIS A 48 16.21 17.99 -26.32
C HIS A 48 17.74 17.74 -26.21
N PRO A 49 18.54 18.52 -25.44
CA PRO A 49 19.97 18.27 -25.27
C PRO A 49 20.31 17.03 -24.46
N PHE A 50 19.36 16.36 -23.76
CA PHE A 50 19.69 15.20 -22.91
C PHE A 50 20.46 14.11 -23.65
N SER A 51 20.04 13.75 -24.87
CA SER A 51 20.71 12.73 -25.69
C SER A 51 22.12 13.11 -26.15
N ARG A 52 22.45 14.42 -26.12
CA ARG A 52 23.76 14.93 -26.49
C ARG A 52 24.74 14.98 -25.31
N LEU A 53 24.25 14.77 -24.09
CA LEU A 53 25.12 14.69 -22.92
C LEU A 53 26.04 13.45 -23.01
N PRO A 54 27.27 13.54 -22.53
CA PRO A 54 28.11 12.36 -22.30
C PRO A 54 27.38 11.32 -21.46
N THR A 55 27.67 10.05 -21.68
CA THR A 55 26.99 8.93 -21.01
C THR A 55 27.09 9.05 -19.49
N GLU A 56 28.24 9.47 -18.98
CA GLU A 56 28.50 9.64 -17.55
C GLU A 56 27.55 10.65 -16.90
N LEU A 57 27.27 11.76 -17.60
CA LEU A 57 26.33 12.77 -17.11
C LEU A 57 24.88 12.29 -17.17
N ARG A 58 24.49 11.56 -18.22
CA ARG A 58 23.15 10.95 -18.30
C ARG A 58 22.95 9.94 -17.17
N LEU A 59 23.92 9.04 -16.93
CA LEU A 59 23.86 8.09 -15.83
C LEU A 59 23.77 8.79 -14.47
N LYS A 60 24.54 9.87 -14.28
CA LYS A 60 24.47 10.66 -13.05
C LYS A 60 23.11 11.29 -12.84
N ILE A 61 22.45 11.79 -13.90
CA ILE A 61 21.09 12.31 -13.85
C ILE A 61 20.13 11.21 -13.45
N TRP A 62 20.22 10.01 -14.06
CA TRP A 62 19.36 8.88 -13.70
C TRP A 62 19.55 8.46 -12.23
N GLN A 63 20.78 8.40 -11.72
CA GLN A 63 21.07 8.13 -10.30
C GLN A 63 20.40 9.14 -9.39
N LEU A 64 20.51 10.43 -9.71
CA LEU A 64 19.93 11.51 -8.91
C LEU A 64 18.40 11.59 -9.03
N SER A 65 17.82 11.00 -10.07
CA SER A 65 16.37 10.91 -10.27
C SER A 65 15.72 9.70 -9.60
N LEU A 66 16.51 8.84 -8.96
CA LEU A 66 15.94 7.72 -8.18
C LEU A 66 15.15 8.27 -6.99
N PRO A 67 14.02 7.64 -6.63
CA PRO A 67 13.21 8.13 -5.53
C PRO A 67 13.98 8.14 -4.21
N SER A 68 13.58 9.05 -3.33
CA SER A 68 13.89 9.04 -1.91
C SER A 68 13.33 7.78 -1.23
N PRO A 69 13.62 7.52 0.06
CA PRO A 69 13.01 6.41 0.79
C PRO A 69 11.49 6.38 0.62
N ARG A 70 10.93 5.22 0.29
CA ARG A 70 9.50 5.02 0.06
C ARG A 70 8.91 4.10 1.11
N LEU A 71 7.64 4.28 1.40
CA LEU A 71 6.84 3.31 2.14
C LEU A 71 6.23 2.31 1.14
N VAL A 72 6.74 1.09 1.12
CA VAL A 72 6.28 0.04 0.20
C VAL A 72 5.25 -0.83 0.91
N SER A 73 3.99 -0.54 0.64
CA SER A 73 2.87 -1.33 1.17
C SER A 73 2.82 -2.69 0.48
N VAL A 74 2.74 -3.76 1.26
CA VAL A 74 2.72 -5.12 0.73
C VAL A 74 1.38 -5.77 0.99
N GLN A 75 0.88 -6.45 -0.04
CA GLN A 75 -0.34 -7.22 -0.03
C GLN A 75 -0.03 -8.65 -0.46
N CYS A 76 -0.40 -9.61 0.37
CA CYS A 76 -0.20 -11.02 0.11
C CYS A 76 -1.56 -11.71 -0.10
N GLY A 77 -1.60 -12.66 -1.02
CA GLY A 77 -2.81 -13.42 -1.33
C GLY A 77 -3.57 -12.90 -2.55
N VAL A 78 -4.48 -13.74 -3.06
CA VAL A 78 -5.34 -13.42 -4.20
C VAL A 78 -6.35 -12.36 -3.77
N ASP A 79 -6.52 -11.33 -4.58
CA ASP A 79 -7.60 -10.38 -4.42
C ASP A 79 -8.93 -11.11 -4.69
N ILE A 80 -9.70 -11.37 -3.61
CA ILE A 80 -10.95 -12.15 -3.69
C ILE A 80 -12.04 -11.38 -4.44
N SER A 81 -11.86 -10.08 -4.68
CA SER A 81 -12.76 -9.33 -5.57
C SER A 81 -12.69 -9.84 -7.02
N ALA A 82 -11.63 -10.55 -7.39
CA ALA A 82 -11.54 -11.31 -8.63
C ALA A 82 -12.04 -12.76 -8.44
N PHE A 83 -13.31 -12.96 -8.08
CA PHE A 83 -13.99 -14.25 -8.31
C PHE A 83 -14.11 -14.61 -9.82
N ALA A 84 -13.61 -13.76 -10.70
CA ALA A 84 -13.34 -14.14 -12.07
C ALA A 84 -12.10 -15.04 -12.06
N ARG A 85 -12.31 -16.33 -12.36
CA ARG A 85 -11.24 -17.29 -12.65
C ARG A 85 -10.22 -16.59 -13.57
N PRO A 86 -8.95 -16.46 -13.18
CA PRO A 86 -7.97 -15.85 -14.06
C PRO A 86 -7.99 -16.59 -15.39
N PRO A 87 -7.82 -15.90 -16.53
CA PRO A 87 -7.70 -16.58 -17.82
C PRO A 87 -6.68 -17.72 -17.71
N ALA A 88 -6.96 -18.86 -18.32
CA ALA A 88 -6.13 -20.07 -18.22
C ALA A 88 -4.65 -19.84 -18.62
N ASP A 89 -4.38 -18.76 -19.35
CA ASP A 89 -3.06 -18.34 -19.83
C ASP A 89 -2.43 -17.20 -19.02
N SER A 90 -3.07 -16.75 -17.94
CA SER A 90 -2.42 -15.76 -17.08
C SER A 90 -1.38 -16.48 -16.22
N PRO A 91 -0.12 -15.98 -16.18
CA PRO A 91 0.88 -16.53 -15.27
C PRO A 91 0.31 -16.49 -13.85
N GLU A 92 0.32 -17.65 -13.17
CA GLU A 92 -0.05 -17.71 -11.75
C GLU A 92 0.96 -16.88 -10.97
N TYR A 93 0.59 -15.63 -10.69
CA TYR A 93 1.41 -14.76 -9.87
C TYR A 93 1.40 -15.27 -8.43
N THR A 94 2.47 -15.95 -8.07
CA THR A 94 2.70 -16.45 -6.73
C THR A 94 3.66 -15.51 -6.00
N GLY A 95 3.13 -14.53 -5.28
CA GLY A 95 3.97 -13.60 -4.56
C GLY A 95 3.17 -12.48 -3.88
N CYS A 96 3.91 -11.62 -3.21
CA CYS A 96 3.34 -10.38 -2.71
C CYS A 96 3.18 -9.38 -3.87
N THR A 97 2.15 -8.55 -3.77
CA THR A 97 1.91 -7.40 -4.65
C THR A 97 2.01 -6.11 -3.86
N SER A 98 2.11 -4.98 -4.55
CA SER A 98 2.17 -3.68 -3.90
C SER A 98 1.36 -2.64 -4.69
N PRO A 99 0.52 -1.84 -4.01
CA PRO A 99 -0.12 -0.68 -4.61
C PRO A 99 0.86 0.51 -4.76
N THR A 100 2.03 0.43 -4.11
CA THR A 100 3.06 1.48 -4.19
C THR A 100 3.58 1.59 -5.61
N ARG A 101 3.68 2.81 -6.12
CA ARG A 101 4.11 3.05 -7.50
C ARG A 101 5.52 2.51 -7.75
N ILE A 102 5.67 1.88 -8.91
CA ILE A 102 6.98 1.47 -9.42
C ILE A 102 7.81 2.73 -9.71
N PRO A 103 9.09 2.78 -9.33
CA PRO A 103 9.98 3.90 -9.65
C PRO A 103 9.92 4.26 -11.14
N VAL A 104 9.68 5.53 -11.45
CA VAL A 104 9.53 6.02 -12.84
C VAL A 104 10.77 5.67 -13.66
N SER A 105 11.96 5.73 -13.07
CA SER A 105 13.22 5.39 -13.73
C SER A 105 13.27 3.97 -14.31
N LEU A 106 12.47 3.04 -13.79
CA LEU A 106 12.33 1.68 -14.35
C LEU A 106 11.52 1.65 -15.65
N GLN A 107 10.81 2.72 -15.99
CA GLN A 107 9.84 2.75 -17.09
C GLN A 107 10.18 3.76 -18.21
N VAL A 108 11.13 4.69 -18.00
CA VAL A 108 11.42 5.77 -18.95
C VAL A 108 12.15 5.28 -20.19
N CYS A 109 13.30 4.63 -20.03
CA CYS A 109 14.11 4.10 -21.13
C CYS A 109 15.00 2.95 -20.64
N THR A 110 15.70 2.30 -21.58
CA THR A 110 16.62 1.18 -21.27
C THR A 110 17.78 1.61 -20.36
N GLU A 111 18.34 2.80 -20.60
CA GLU A 111 19.46 3.32 -19.83
C GLU A 111 19.03 3.65 -18.37
N SER A 112 17.91 4.35 -18.17
CA SER A 112 17.38 4.63 -16.84
C SER A 112 16.97 3.36 -16.09
N ARG A 113 16.38 2.38 -16.80
CA ARG A 113 16.05 1.08 -16.20
C ARG A 113 17.29 0.33 -15.75
N ALA A 114 18.33 0.27 -16.59
CA ALA A 114 19.57 -0.39 -16.24
C ALA A 114 20.21 0.25 -14.98
N GLU A 115 20.14 1.57 -14.84
CA GLU A 115 20.64 2.28 -13.67
C GLU A 115 19.78 2.03 -12.44
N ALA A 116 18.44 2.07 -12.58
CA ALA A 116 17.51 1.84 -11.47
C ALA A 116 17.59 0.40 -10.95
N LEU A 117 17.79 -0.60 -11.83
CA LEU A 117 17.91 -2.01 -11.44
C LEU A 117 19.16 -2.33 -10.59
N LYS A 118 20.13 -1.42 -10.51
CA LYS A 118 21.26 -1.57 -9.57
C LYS A 118 20.80 -1.45 -8.12
N SER A 119 19.74 -0.68 -7.86
CA SER A 119 19.22 -0.39 -6.51
C SER A 119 17.88 -1.08 -6.23
N TYR A 120 17.03 -1.20 -7.24
CA TYR A 120 15.69 -1.79 -7.11
C TYR A 120 15.67 -3.20 -7.70
N GLN A 121 15.27 -4.17 -6.91
CA GLN A 121 15.18 -5.56 -7.33
C GLN A 121 13.73 -6.04 -7.24
N PRO A 122 13.24 -6.86 -8.20
CA PRO A 122 12.01 -7.61 -8.02
C PRO A 122 12.16 -8.52 -6.80
N SER A 123 11.25 -8.42 -5.85
CA SER A 123 11.37 -9.03 -4.52
C SER A 123 10.03 -9.53 -4.02
N LEU A 124 10.05 -10.30 -2.92
CA LEU A 124 8.90 -10.81 -2.21
C LEU A 124 8.06 -11.79 -3.04
N GLY A 125 8.72 -12.59 -3.87
CA GLY A 125 8.12 -13.75 -4.53
C GLY A 125 7.89 -14.91 -3.55
N PHE A 126 6.93 -15.80 -3.86
CA PHE A 126 6.67 -16.99 -3.08
C PHE A 126 7.38 -18.20 -3.68
N PHE A 127 7.85 -19.12 -2.83
CA PHE A 127 8.44 -20.39 -3.26
C PHE A 127 9.55 -20.25 -4.30
N ARG A 128 10.41 -19.24 -4.16
CA ARG A 128 11.48 -18.90 -5.12
C ARG A 128 10.98 -18.42 -6.49
N GLY A 129 9.71 -18.07 -6.59
CA GLY A 129 9.19 -17.39 -7.77
C GLY A 129 9.69 -15.95 -7.84
N ASP A 130 9.64 -15.37 -9.05
CA ASP A 130 10.02 -13.97 -9.25
C ASP A 130 9.11 -13.04 -8.44
N GLY A 131 9.72 -12.12 -7.69
CA GLY A 131 8.99 -11.11 -6.95
C GLY A 131 8.35 -10.08 -7.88
N LEU A 132 7.19 -9.55 -7.48
CA LEU A 132 6.46 -8.53 -8.24
C LEU A 132 6.66 -7.12 -7.67
N VAL A 133 7.32 -7.01 -6.53
CA VAL A 133 7.53 -5.75 -5.82
C VAL A 133 8.95 -5.25 -6.05
N TYR A 134 9.10 -4.13 -6.75
CA TYR A 134 10.41 -3.48 -6.86
C TYR A 134 10.78 -2.82 -5.55
N PHE A 135 11.76 -3.39 -4.87
CA PHE A 135 12.18 -2.99 -3.52
C PHE A 135 13.67 -2.67 -3.46
N ASN A 136 14.00 -1.57 -2.77
CA ASN A 136 15.37 -1.19 -2.45
C ASN A 136 15.61 -1.44 -0.95
N TYR A 137 16.36 -2.50 -0.63
CA TYR A 137 16.61 -2.92 0.74
C TYR A 137 17.38 -1.90 1.58
N ASP A 138 18.09 -0.97 0.94
CA ASP A 138 18.91 0.03 1.66
C ASP A 138 18.09 1.21 2.17
N ILE A 139 17.02 1.60 1.44
CA ILE A 139 16.28 2.83 1.75
C ILE A 139 14.79 2.65 1.94
N ASP A 140 14.16 1.67 1.27
CA ASP A 140 12.70 1.49 1.36
C ASP A 140 12.27 0.92 2.72
N ILE A 141 11.06 1.25 3.12
CA ILE A 141 10.40 0.74 4.34
C ILE A 141 9.34 -0.26 3.91
N LEU A 142 9.47 -1.50 4.34
CA LEU A 142 8.45 -2.53 4.11
C LEU A 142 7.27 -2.26 5.04
N TYR A 143 6.05 -2.12 4.49
CA TYR A 143 4.88 -1.74 5.27
C TYR A 143 3.75 -2.75 5.17
N PHE A 144 3.25 -3.17 6.34
CA PHE A 144 2.04 -3.95 6.49
C PHE A 144 0.95 -3.06 7.09
N GLY A 145 0.03 -2.62 6.24
CA GLY A 145 -1.07 -1.73 6.60
C GLY A 145 -2.41 -2.46 6.77
N PRO A 146 -3.46 -1.70 7.13
CA PRO A 146 -4.81 -2.21 7.14
C PRO A 146 -5.24 -2.62 5.73
N ARG A 147 -6.07 -3.65 5.65
CA ARG A 147 -6.67 -4.07 4.39
C ARG A 147 -8.13 -4.43 4.63
N GLU A 148 -8.98 -3.98 3.73
CA GLU A 148 -10.36 -4.43 3.67
C GLU A 148 -10.44 -5.83 3.03
N GLY A 149 -11.38 -6.65 3.48
CA GLY A 149 -11.65 -7.95 2.91
C GLY A 149 -11.32 -9.14 3.82
N PHE A 150 -11.33 -10.34 3.24
CA PHE A 150 -11.27 -11.62 3.95
C PHE A 150 -9.92 -11.89 4.63
N MET A 151 -8.82 -11.40 4.06
CA MET A 151 -7.51 -11.54 4.69
C MET A 151 -7.22 -10.33 5.57
N ALA A 152 -7.33 -10.52 6.87
CA ALA A 152 -6.93 -9.54 7.87
C ALA A 152 -5.43 -9.17 7.73
N ALA A 153 -5.05 -8.03 8.27
CA ALA A 153 -3.67 -7.52 8.16
C ALA A 153 -2.62 -8.49 8.76
N ASP A 154 -2.95 -9.18 9.85
CA ASP A 154 -2.12 -10.22 10.46
C ASP A 154 -1.88 -11.40 9.53
N SER A 155 -2.93 -11.88 8.83
CA SER A 155 -2.81 -12.99 7.89
C SER A 155 -1.89 -12.66 6.72
N GLN A 156 -1.86 -11.41 6.27
CA GLN A 156 -0.93 -10.97 5.23
C GLN A 156 0.51 -10.98 5.70
N PHE A 157 0.74 -10.45 6.91
CA PHE A 157 2.05 -10.48 7.53
C PHE A 157 2.56 -11.92 7.67
N HIS A 158 1.74 -12.81 8.23
CA HIS A 158 2.07 -14.23 8.37
C HIS A 158 2.35 -14.90 7.03
N THR A 159 1.53 -14.65 6.01
CA THR A 159 1.70 -15.20 4.67
C THR A 159 3.04 -14.76 4.07
N CYS A 160 3.38 -13.49 4.16
CA CYS A 160 4.68 -12.97 3.72
C CYS A 160 5.82 -13.66 4.46
N MET A 161 5.75 -13.72 5.79
CA MET A 161 6.79 -14.36 6.60
C MET A 161 6.96 -15.85 6.33
N MET A 162 5.90 -16.55 5.96
CA MET A 162 5.94 -17.99 5.69
C MET A 162 6.40 -18.34 4.28
N LEU A 163 5.97 -17.57 3.28
CA LEU A 163 6.09 -17.96 1.88
C LEU A 163 7.21 -17.23 1.11
N CYS A 164 7.61 -16.03 1.55
CA CYS A 164 8.74 -15.32 0.93
C CYS A 164 10.08 -15.99 1.27
N GLU A 165 11.03 -15.81 0.36
CA GLU A 165 12.38 -16.36 0.51
C GLU A 165 13.06 -15.79 1.76
N PRO A 166 13.60 -16.66 2.67
CA PRO A 166 14.24 -16.19 3.89
C PRO A 166 15.44 -15.27 3.66
N SER A 167 16.16 -15.47 2.58
CA SER A 167 17.30 -14.61 2.21
C SER A 167 16.88 -13.19 1.84
N GLU A 168 15.71 -13.02 1.22
CA GLU A 168 15.14 -11.71 0.92
C GLU A 168 14.66 -11.01 2.19
N LEU A 169 13.90 -11.71 3.04
CA LEU A 169 13.41 -11.17 4.30
C LEU A 169 14.56 -10.75 5.24
N ALA A 170 15.65 -11.52 5.25
CA ALA A 170 16.84 -11.21 6.05
C ALA A 170 17.56 -9.93 5.60
N ARG A 171 17.31 -9.43 4.37
CA ARG A 171 17.89 -8.18 3.84
C ARG A 171 17.05 -6.95 4.20
N VAL A 172 15.80 -7.12 4.64
CA VAL A 172 14.93 -6.00 5.01
C VAL A 172 15.51 -5.27 6.21
N ARG A 173 15.81 -3.98 6.05
CA ARG A 173 16.38 -3.14 7.10
C ARG A 173 15.33 -2.33 7.87
N ARG A 174 14.23 -1.96 7.24
CA ARG A 174 13.19 -1.13 7.86
C ARG A 174 11.83 -1.77 7.66
N LEU A 175 11.13 -1.97 8.76
CA LEU A 175 9.79 -2.55 8.80
C LEU A 175 8.84 -1.58 9.48
N ALA A 176 7.72 -1.27 8.83
CA ALA A 176 6.62 -0.56 9.43
C ALA A 176 5.38 -1.48 9.53
N VAL A 177 4.76 -1.50 10.69
CA VAL A 177 3.62 -2.37 10.99
C VAL A 177 2.49 -1.54 11.56
N ASN A 178 1.33 -1.58 10.90
CA ASN A 178 0.15 -0.88 11.40
C ASN A 178 -0.48 -1.62 12.58
N GLU A 179 -1.02 -0.88 13.52
CA GLU A 179 -1.74 -1.41 14.68
C GLU A 179 -2.88 -2.38 14.31
N ALA A 180 -3.42 -2.25 13.10
CA ALA A 180 -4.42 -3.17 12.57
C ALA A 180 -4.03 -4.65 12.64
N LEU A 181 -2.72 -4.96 12.62
CA LEU A 181 -2.23 -6.32 12.78
C LEU A 181 -2.54 -6.91 14.16
N PHE A 182 -2.76 -6.07 15.15
CA PHE A 182 -2.91 -6.46 16.56
C PHE A 182 -4.36 -6.37 17.04
N ARG A 183 -5.29 -5.91 16.20
CA ARG A 183 -6.70 -5.73 16.57
C ARG A 183 -7.53 -6.94 16.13
N LEU A 184 -8.17 -7.57 17.10
CA LEU A 184 -9.28 -8.48 16.82
C LEU A 184 -10.59 -7.67 16.76
N VAL A 185 -11.46 -8.05 15.85
CA VAL A 185 -12.82 -7.51 15.77
C VAL A 185 -13.63 -8.12 16.92
N GLY A 186 -13.76 -7.41 18.05
CA GLY A 186 -14.58 -7.84 19.21
C GLY A 186 -14.08 -7.29 20.57
N ASP A 187 -14.99 -6.68 21.31
CA ASP A 187 -14.70 -5.76 22.44
C ASP A 187 -14.15 -6.37 23.74
N THR A 188 -14.03 -7.68 23.90
CA THR A 188 -13.87 -8.27 25.23
C THR A 188 -12.47 -8.79 25.59
N TYR A 189 -11.54 -8.88 24.62
CA TYR A 189 -10.19 -9.45 24.86
C TYR A 189 -9.04 -8.58 24.33
N GLU A 190 -9.24 -7.32 24.12
CA GLU A 190 -8.36 -6.46 23.33
C GLU A 190 -6.90 -6.41 23.79
N PHE A 191 -6.64 -6.20 25.08
CA PHE A 191 -5.27 -5.96 25.52
C PHE A 191 -4.38 -7.21 25.57
N MET A 192 -4.87 -8.31 26.11
CA MET A 192 -4.09 -9.56 26.21
C MET A 192 -3.86 -10.15 24.82
N SER A 193 -4.84 -10.04 23.93
CA SER A 193 -4.73 -10.48 22.54
C SER A 193 -3.71 -9.66 21.78
N ALA A 194 -3.76 -8.31 21.88
CA ALA A 194 -2.82 -7.42 21.19
C ALA A 194 -1.36 -7.66 21.59
N THR A 195 -1.08 -7.85 22.87
CA THR A 195 0.27 -8.19 23.34
C THR A 195 0.74 -9.53 22.79
N ARG A 196 -0.13 -10.53 22.72
CA ARG A 196 0.19 -11.86 22.18
C ARG A 196 0.49 -11.80 20.68
N PHE A 197 -0.30 -11.06 19.91
CA PHE A 197 -0.03 -10.85 18.49
C PHE A 197 1.28 -10.08 18.26
N THR A 198 1.55 -9.06 19.08
CA THR A 198 2.83 -8.34 19.02
C THR A 198 4.00 -9.29 19.33
N LEU A 199 3.86 -10.18 20.31
CA LEU A 199 4.87 -11.18 20.63
C LEU A 199 5.11 -12.12 19.44
N GLU A 200 4.05 -12.62 18.81
CA GLU A 200 4.17 -13.51 17.64
C GLU A 200 4.80 -12.78 16.45
N MET A 201 4.44 -11.54 16.20
CA MET A 201 5.10 -10.70 15.20
C MET A 201 6.60 -10.56 15.49
N LEU A 202 6.99 -10.23 16.72
CA LEU A 202 8.39 -10.10 17.12
C LEU A 202 9.14 -11.42 16.97
N ARG A 203 8.52 -12.54 17.27
CA ARG A 203 9.08 -13.88 17.07
C ARG A 203 9.39 -14.16 15.62
N GLN A 204 8.47 -13.84 14.69
CA GLN A 204 8.69 -14.01 13.26
C GLN A 204 9.77 -13.06 12.74
N VAL A 205 9.76 -11.82 13.20
CA VAL A 205 10.81 -10.83 12.88
C VAL A 205 12.17 -11.36 13.32
N SER A 206 12.31 -11.85 14.54
CA SER A 206 13.59 -12.37 15.06
C SER A 206 14.13 -13.56 14.26
N GLN A 207 13.25 -14.39 13.72
CA GLN A 207 13.61 -15.57 12.95
C GLN A 207 13.91 -15.28 11.49
N ARG A 208 13.18 -14.34 10.87
CA ARG A 208 13.18 -14.12 9.42
C ARG A 208 13.90 -12.85 8.98
N MET A 209 13.81 -11.76 9.76
CA MET A 209 14.37 -10.45 9.41
C MET A 209 15.63 -10.14 10.20
N LYS A 210 16.67 -10.94 10.02
CA LYS A 210 17.92 -10.84 10.80
C LYS A 210 18.69 -9.55 10.53
N GLY A 211 18.46 -8.90 9.40
CA GLY A 211 19.09 -7.62 9.04
C GLY A 211 18.26 -6.40 9.43
N LEU A 212 17.20 -6.56 10.22
CA LEU A 212 16.32 -5.45 10.58
C LEU A 212 17.04 -4.44 11.48
N GLU A 213 17.14 -3.21 11.00
CA GLU A 213 17.77 -2.09 11.70
C GLU A 213 16.76 -1.19 12.43
N GLU A 214 15.51 -1.17 11.96
CA GLU A 214 14.47 -0.32 12.52
C GLU A 214 13.08 -0.96 12.39
N LEU A 215 12.29 -0.90 13.48
CA LEU A 215 10.89 -1.29 13.52
C LEU A 215 10.01 -0.06 13.83
N ILE A 216 9.02 0.19 12.99
CA ILE A 216 8.10 1.32 13.12
C ILE A 216 6.70 0.78 13.41
N LEU A 217 6.09 1.23 14.49
CA LEU A 217 4.70 0.97 14.79
C LEU A 217 3.85 2.15 14.30
N VAL A 218 2.88 1.87 13.45
CA VAL A 218 1.97 2.87 12.89
C VAL A 218 0.61 2.76 13.58
N PRO A 219 0.13 3.81 14.27
CA PRO A 219 -1.21 3.82 14.86
C PRO A 219 -2.30 3.55 13.81
N TRP A 220 -3.41 2.92 14.24
CA TRP A 220 -4.53 2.61 13.35
C TRP A 220 -5.27 3.86 12.90
N ASP A 221 -5.51 4.77 13.83
CA ASP A 221 -6.37 5.93 13.60
C ASP A 221 -5.64 7.22 13.97
N GLU A 222 -5.51 8.11 12.98
CA GLU A 222 -4.86 9.40 13.15
C GLU A 222 -5.82 10.49 13.63
N GLU A 223 -7.14 10.28 13.50
CA GLU A 223 -8.17 11.29 13.81
C GLU A 223 -8.71 11.18 15.23
N MET A 224 -8.56 10.02 15.87
CA MET A 224 -9.15 9.78 17.18
C MET A 224 -8.17 10.05 18.32
N VAL A 225 -8.38 11.21 18.95
CA VAL A 225 -8.19 11.43 20.38
C VAL A 225 -6.77 11.24 20.92
N GLU A 226 -6.27 12.32 21.53
CA GLU A 226 -5.10 12.29 22.41
C GLU A 226 -3.97 11.35 21.97
N GLU A 227 -3.22 11.80 20.99
CA GLU A 227 -1.99 11.14 20.49
C GLU A 227 -1.14 10.54 21.62
N GLY A 228 -1.18 11.14 22.79
CA GLY A 228 -0.51 10.66 24.01
C GLY A 228 -1.03 9.31 24.51
N LEU A 229 -2.34 9.07 24.51
CA LEU A 229 -2.92 7.81 25.03
C LEU A 229 -2.63 6.64 24.11
N VAL A 230 -2.77 6.83 22.79
CA VAL A 230 -2.45 5.78 21.79
C VAL A 230 -0.96 5.42 21.87
N ARG A 231 -0.09 6.42 21.93
CA ARG A 231 1.35 6.21 22.07
C ARG A 231 1.71 5.49 23.37
N ALA A 232 1.09 5.87 24.50
CA ALA A 232 1.30 5.21 25.80
C ALA A 232 0.85 3.74 25.75
N ARG A 233 -0.31 3.47 25.16
CA ARG A 233 -0.86 2.12 24.99
C ARG A 233 0.06 1.23 24.13
N LEU A 234 0.44 1.68 22.92
CA LEU A 234 1.35 0.95 22.04
C LEU A 234 2.73 0.74 22.69
N THR A 235 3.23 1.76 23.41
CA THR A 235 4.48 1.64 24.15
C THR A 235 4.41 0.54 25.23
N LYS A 236 3.32 0.51 26.00
CA LYS A 236 3.11 -0.53 27.03
C LYS A 236 3.01 -1.91 26.41
N GLN A 237 2.24 -2.06 25.34
CA GLN A 237 2.08 -3.29 24.57
C GLN A 237 3.42 -3.82 24.05
N MET A 238 4.21 -2.95 23.40
CA MET A 238 5.52 -3.31 22.86
C MET A 238 6.51 -3.71 23.97
N LYS A 239 6.58 -2.94 25.04
CA LYS A 239 7.46 -3.26 26.18
C LYS A 239 7.09 -4.61 26.83
N SER A 240 5.79 -4.90 26.98
CA SER A 240 5.33 -6.19 27.51
C SER A 240 5.70 -7.35 26.58
N ALA A 241 5.48 -7.21 25.27
CA ALA A 241 5.85 -8.22 24.28
C ALA A 241 7.38 -8.45 24.22
N LEU A 242 8.18 -7.38 24.29
CA LEU A 242 9.64 -7.49 24.36
C LEU A 242 10.14 -8.17 25.62
N GLN A 243 9.46 -7.94 26.75
CA GLN A 243 9.77 -8.65 28.00
C GLN A 243 9.50 -10.14 27.84
N SER A 244 8.34 -10.54 27.31
CA SER A 244 8.03 -11.95 27.04
C SER A 244 8.98 -12.58 26.01
N MET A 245 9.42 -11.85 25.00
CA MET A 245 10.46 -12.33 24.07
C MET A 245 11.73 -12.74 24.81
N ARG A 246 12.20 -11.89 25.73
CA ARG A 246 13.44 -12.13 26.49
C ARG A 246 13.32 -13.25 27.51
N THR A 247 12.13 -13.41 28.13
CA THR A 247 11.95 -14.43 29.20
C THR A 247 11.57 -15.79 28.61
N ASP A 248 10.70 -15.82 27.60
CA ASP A 248 9.98 -17.05 27.24
C ASP A 248 10.37 -17.60 25.86
N VAL A 249 10.96 -16.76 24.97
CA VAL A 249 11.18 -17.15 23.58
C VAL A 249 12.67 -17.20 23.21
N ASP A 250 13.35 -16.06 23.27
CA ASP A 250 14.77 -15.95 22.91
C ASP A 250 15.48 -14.91 23.78
N PRO A 251 16.15 -15.34 24.85
CA PRO A 251 16.89 -14.43 25.70
C PRO A 251 18.09 -13.73 25.03
N THR A 252 18.57 -14.29 23.93
CA THR A 252 19.76 -13.77 23.23
C THR A 252 19.43 -12.74 22.17
N TRP A 253 18.16 -12.70 21.71
CA TRP A 253 17.74 -11.78 20.67
C TRP A 253 17.72 -10.31 21.16
N GLN A 254 18.36 -9.46 20.39
CA GLN A 254 18.34 -8.03 20.60
C GLN A 254 17.33 -7.39 19.64
N ALA A 255 16.29 -6.79 20.21
CA ALA A 255 15.31 -6.07 19.42
C ALA A 255 15.96 -4.87 18.71
N PRO A 256 15.64 -4.64 17.43
CA PRO A 256 16.06 -3.41 16.76
C PRO A 256 15.46 -2.20 17.47
N PRO A 257 16.05 -1.01 17.29
CA PRO A 257 15.40 0.25 17.66
C PRO A 257 13.99 0.31 17.11
N TRP A 258 13.04 0.77 17.93
CA TRP A 258 11.66 0.90 17.48
C TRP A 258 11.08 2.27 17.82
N ARG A 259 10.19 2.74 16.96
CA ARG A 259 9.50 4.03 17.09
C ARG A 259 8.01 3.88 16.80
N ILE A 260 7.21 4.82 17.32
CA ILE A 260 5.81 4.96 16.97
C ILE A 260 5.70 6.23 16.12
N ILE A 261 5.30 6.07 14.86
CA ILE A 261 5.23 7.14 13.87
C ILE A 261 3.86 7.07 13.19
N PRO A 262 3.07 8.16 13.19
CA PRO A 262 1.83 8.25 12.41
C PRO A 262 2.11 8.07 10.91
N LEU A 263 1.16 7.48 10.18
CA LEU A 263 1.33 7.20 8.74
C LEU A 263 1.65 8.45 7.93
N LYS A 264 1.06 9.58 8.27
CA LYS A 264 1.28 10.89 7.61
C LYS A 264 2.72 11.43 7.73
N GLU A 265 3.48 10.97 8.72
CA GLU A 265 4.88 11.37 8.95
C GLU A 265 5.87 10.43 8.27
N LEU A 266 5.39 9.30 7.73
CA LEU A 266 6.20 8.38 6.95
C LEU A 266 6.34 8.85 5.50
N PRO A 267 7.39 8.40 4.79
CA PRO A 267 7.54 8.68 3.36
C PRO A 267 6.28 8.32 2.57
N SER A 268 6.00 9.10 1.51
CA SER A 268 4.83 8.87 0.68
C SER A 268 4.89 7.51 -0.04
N MET A 269 3.72 6.89 -0.25
CA MET A 269 3.58 5.72 -1.15
C MET A 269 3.48 6.15 -2.62
N ILE A 270 3.39 7.46 -2.89
CA ILE A 270 2.91 8.02 -4.17
C ILE A 270 3.97 8.87 -4.89
N ASP A 271 5.16 9.03 -4.35
CA ASP A 271 6.20 9.84 -5.00
C ASP A 271 6.73 9.25 -6.32
#